data_67f86ef24b728780462b4f6528b4d809
#
_entry.id   67f86ef24b728780462b4f6528b4d809
#
_cell.length_a   1.000
_cell.length_b   1.000
_cell.length_c   1.000
_cell.angle_alpha   90.00
_cell.angle_beta   90.00
_cell.angle_gamma   90.00
#
_symmetry.space_group_name_H-M   'P 1'
#
loop_
_entity.id
_entity.type
_entity.pdbx_description
1 polymer ?
#
loop_
_entity_poly.entity_id
_entity_poly.type
_entity_poly.pdbx_seq_one_letter_code
_entity_poly.pdbx_strand_id
1 'polypeptide(L)'
;SDDSKVVATGYGRVAVDFADHVITEITCHARGGREMAGDECAIIDVGGQDTKIILVSGGMVQDFQMNDKCSAGTGKFLEIMANRLGVTLQELFDMADKGTVLPISSLCTVFAESEVINYIGEGQKREDIAAGVVDSVANKVAQLAMKKNLPETVILTGGLSNSTYFTKILSQKLGQTVSPTE
;
A
#
# COMPACT_ATOMS: atom_id res chain seq x y z
N SER A 1 -37.89 15.53 -9.60
CA SER A 1 -37.18 14.41 -10.23
C SER A 1 -35.70 14.66 -10.05
N ASP A 2 -35.09 13.82 -9.28
CA ASP A 2 -33.65 13.88 -9.06
C ASP A 2 -33.00 13.15 -10.26
N ASP A 3 -32.40 13.93 -11.16
CA ASP A 3 -31.66 13.40 -12.31
C ASP A 3 -30.24 12.91 -11.94
N SER A 4 -30.02 12.64 -10.65
CA SER A 4 -28.73 12.13 -10.14
C SER A 4 -28.49 10.73 -10.68
N LYS A 5 -27.29 10.49 -11.23
CA LYS A 5 -26.84 9.16 -11.63
C LYS A 5 -26.02 8.54 -10.50
N VAL A 6 -26.29 7.26 -10.23
CA VAL A 6 -25.58 6.48 -9.21
C VAL A 6 -24.59 5.55 -9.91
N VAL A 7 -23.32 5.64 -9.51
CA VAL A 7 -22.26 4.75 -9.98
C VAL A 7 -21.72 3.97 -8.81
N ALA A 8 -21.80 2.64 -8.85
CA ALA A 8 -21.27 1.76 -7.82
C ALA A 8 -19.89 1.25 -8.20
N THR A 9 -18.98 1.21 -7.19
CA THR A 9 -17.63 0.65 -7.32
C THR A 9 -17.20 -0.05 -6.03
N GLY A 10 -15.99 -0.62 -6.00
CA GLY A 10 -15.47 -1.38 -4.86
C GLY A 10 -16.01 -2.80 -4.78
N TYR A 11 -15.72 -3.48 -3.67
CA TYR A 11 -16.12 -4.88 -3.46
C TYR A 11 -17.65 -5.07 -3.44
N GLY A 12 -18.37 -4.12 -2.82
CA GLY A 12 -19.81 -4.17 -2.67
C GLY A 12 -20.60 -3.76 -3.91
N ARG A 13 -19.97 -3.35 -5.01
CA ARG A 13 -20.63 -2.75 -6.18
C ARG A 13 -21.74 -3.58 -6.78
N VAL A 14 -21.62 -4.91 -6.73
CA VAL A 14 -22.61 -5.84 -7.30
C VAL A 14 -23.87 -5.99 -6.44
N ALA A 15 -23.84 -5.52 -5.20
CA ALA A 15 -24.98 -5.54 -4.28
C ALA A 15 -25.78 -4.22 -4.30
N VAL A 16 -25.37 -3.24 -5.12
CA VAL A 16 -26.06 -1.95 -5.26
C VAL A 16 -26.99 -2.04 -6.46
N ASP A 17 -28.18 -2.60 -6.26
CA ASP A 17 -29.18 -2.90 -7.29
C ASP A 17 -29.82 -1.65 -7.91
N PHE A 18 -29.72 -0.51 -7.23
CA PHE A 18 -30.21 0.80 -7.70
C PHE A 18 -29.15 1.62 -8.44
N ALA A 19 -27.94 1.07 -8.70
CA ALA A 19 -26.90 1.77 -9.43
C ALA A 19 -27.19 1.80 -10.95
N ASP A 20 -27.09 2.98 -11.56
CA ASP A 20 -27.19 3.14 -13.01
C ASP A 20 -26.00 2.50 -13.74
N HIS A 21 -24.81 2.53 -13.11
CA HIS A 21 -23.58 1.96 -13.66
C HIS A 21 -22.77 1.27 -12.57
N VAL A 22 -22.09 0.19 -12.95
CA VAL A 22 -21.14 -0.53 -12.10
C VAL A 22 -19.77 -0.48 -12.77
N ILE A 23 -18.78 0.10 -12.06
CA ILE A 23 -17.42 0.27 -12.56
C ILE A 23 -16.44 -0.40 -11.58
N THR A 24 -15.39 -1.04 -12.09
CA THR A 24 -14.38 -1.67 -11.23
C THR A 24 -13.56 -0.61 -10.50
N GLU A 25 -13.11 -0.94 -9.29
CA GLU A 25 -12.24 -0.10 -8.49
C GLU A 25 -10.94 0.24 -9.23
N ILE A 26 -10.36 -0.74 -9.94
CA ILE A 26 -9.13 -0.55 -10.74
C ILE A 26 -9.35 0.53 -11.81
N THR A 27 -10.51 0.51 -12.49
CA THR A 27 -10.84 1.52 -13.50
C THR A 27 -10.99 2.92 -12.87
N CYS A 28 -11.63 3.00 -11.71
CA CYS A 28 -11.77 4.26 -10.98
C CYS A 28 -10.41 4.81 -10.53
N HIS A 29 -9.54 3.96 -9.96
CA HIS A 29 -8.18 4.33 -9.58
C HIS A 29 -7.36 4.81 -10.77
N ALA A 30 -7.41 4.10 -11.89
CA ALA A 30 -6.70 4.49 -13.11
C ALA A 30 -7.14 5.87 -13.61
N ARG A 31 -8.44 6.15 -13.57
CA ARG A 31 -8.96 7.46 -13.97
C ARG A 31 -8.48 8.57 -13.04
N GLY A 32 -8.53 8.35 -11.71
CA GLY A 32 -8.00 9.30 -10.74
C GLY A 32 -6.51 9.53 -10.91
N GLY A 33 -5.74 8.46 -11.07
CA GLY A 33 -4.30 8.53 -11.29
C GLY A 33 -3.92 9.28 -12.57
N ARG A 34 -4.67 9.06 -13.66
CA ARG A 34 -4.52 9.80 -14.90
C ARG A 34 -4.69 11.30 -14.71
N GLU A 35 -5.71 11.74 -14.00
CA GLU A 35 -5.96 13.16 -13.72
C GLU A 35 -4.81 13.79 -12.90
N MET A 36 -4.16 13.02 -12.05
CA MET A 36 -3.08 13.49 -11.18
C MET A 36 -1.69 13.40 -11.82
N ALA A 37 -1.44 12.37 -12.62
CA ALA A 37 -0.11 11.98 -13.07
C ALA A 37 0.02 11.86 -14.61
N GLY A 38 -1.05 12.09 -15.36
CA GLY A 38 -1.06 12.03 -16.81
C GLY A 38 -1.35 10.65 -17.39
N ASP A 39 -1.31 10.56 -18.71
CA ASP A 39 -1.73 9.39 -19.47
C ASP A 39 -0.76 8.21 -19.40
N GLU A 40 0.48 8.44 -18.95
CA GLU A 40 1.54 7.44 -18.80
C GLU A 40 2.01 7.42 -17.34
N CYS A 41 1.43 6.57 -16.52
CA CYS A 41 1.81 6.45 -15.10
C CYS A 41 1.59 5.05 -14.54
N ALA A 42 2.23 4.77 -13.41
CA ALA A 42 1.91 3.65 -12.54
C ALA A 42 1.31 4.15 -11.23
N ILE A 43 0.29 3.46 -10.75
CA ILE A 43 -0.34 3.72 -9.47
C ILE A 43 -0.01 2.55 -8.56
N ILE A 44 0.64 2.84 -7.45
CA ILE A 44 0.84 1.91 -6.35
C ILE A 44 -0.19 2.26 -5.29
N ASP A 45 -1.23 1.45 -5.15
CA ASP A 45 -2.28 1.62 -4.15
C ASP A 45 -2.05 0.65 -3.00
N VAL A 46 -1.76 1.19 -1.81
CA VAL A 46 -1.59 0.37 -0.60
C VAL A 46 -2.74 0.63 0.34
N GLY A 47 -3.75 -0.21 0.19
CA GLY A 47 -4.94 -0.20 1.02
C GLY A 47 -4.79 -0.96 2.33
N GLY A 48 -5.84 -0.93 3.15
CA GLY A 48 -5.91 -1.71 4.38
C GLY A 48 -5.99 -3.21 4.14
N GLN A 49 -6.66 -3.66 3.08
CA GLN A 49 -6.93 -5.08 2.82
C GLN A 49 -6.13 -5.65 1.66
N ASP A 50 -5.74 -4.82 0.72
CA ASP A 50 -5.05 -5.23 -0.50
C ASP A 50 -4.01 -4.19 -0.94
N THR A 51 -3.20 -4.60 -1.91
CA THR A 51 -2.23 -3.72 -2.58
C THR A 51 -2.35 -3.94 -4.07
N LYS A 52 -2.44 -2.86 -4.83
CA LYS A 52 -2.59 -2.88 -6.28
C LYS A 52 -1.48 -2.10 -6.96
N ILE A 53 -1.01 -2.62 -8.07
CA ILE A 53 -0.13 -1.93 -9.00
C ILE A 53 -0.91 -1.81 -10.30
N ILE A 54 -1.20 -0.60 -10.74
CA ILE A 54 -2.00 -0.34 -11.93
C ILE A 54 -1.14 0.43 -12.92
N LEU A 55 -0.98 -0.11 -14.12
CA LEU A 55 -0.27 0.56 -15.21
C LEU A 55 -1.29 1.26 -16.11
N VAL A 56 -1.09 2.55 -16.30
CA VAL A 56 -1.90 3.39 -17.20
C VAL A 56 -1.03 3.78 -18.38
N SER A 57 -1.52 3.51 -19.59
CA SER A 57 -0.88 3.93 -20.84
C SER A 57 -1.95 4.41 -21.82
N GLY A 58 -1.72 5.53 -22.49
CA GLY A 58 -2.71 6.17 -23.33
C GLY A 58 -3.98 6.53 -22.57
N GLY A 59 -3.88 6.79 -21.27
CA GLY A 59 -4.99 7.14 -20.39
C GLY A 59 -5.93 5.99 -20.02
N MET A 60 -5.56 4.74 -20.33
CA MET A 60 -6.35 3.53 -20.03
C MET A 60 -5.50 2.54 -19.21
N VAL A 61 -6.21 1.67 -18.45
CA VAL A 61 -5.56 0.54 -17.77
C VAL A 61 -4.97 -0.38 -18.82
N GLN A 62 -3.64 -0.48 -18.84
CA GLN A 62 -2.93 -1.42 -19.71
C GLN A 62 -2.74 -2.77 -19.01
N ASP A 63 -2.39 -2.75 -17.74
CA ASP A 63 -2.13 -3.95 -16.95
C ASP A 63 -2.29 -3.64 -15.46
N PHE A 64 -2.48 -4.67 -14.64
CA PHE A 64 -2.49 -4.52 -13.19
C PHE A 64 -2.00 -5.79 -12.50
N GLN A 65 -1.52 -5.61 -11.28
CA GLN A 65 -1.15 -6.67 -10.36
C GLN A 65 -1.78 -6.39 -9.01
N MET A 66 -2.29 -7.40 -8.34
CA MET A 66 -2.94 -7.26 -7.05
C MET A 66 -2.46 -8.32 -6.04
N ASN A 67 -2.33 -7.91 -4.78
CA ASN A 67 -2.23 -8.78 -3.62
C ASN A 67 -3.46 -8.54 -2.73
N ASP A 68 -4.43 -9.44 -2.82
CA ASP A 68 -5.69 -9.42 -2.06
C ASP A 68 -5.87 -10.65 -1.15
N LYS A 69 -4.90 -11.58 -1.18
CA LYS A 69 -4.99 -12.87 -0.48
C LYS A 69 -4.12 -12.95 0.77
N CYS A 70 -3.18 -12.03 0.91
CA CYS A 70 -2.23 -12.03 2.02
C CYS A 70 -2.09 -10.62 2.61
N SER A 71 -2.29 -10.47 3.90
CA SER A 71 -2.16 -9.19 4.59
C SER A 71 -0.71 -8.66 4.62
N ALA A 72 0.29 -9.53 4.45
CA ALA A 72 1.68 -9.10 4.29
C ALA A 72 1.82 -8.18 3.06
N GLY A 73 2.34 -6.98 3.27
CA GLY A 73 2.43 -5.95 2.23
C GLY A 73 1.18 -5.07 2.11
N THR A 74 0.31 -5.05 3.12
CA THR A 74 -0.88 -4.19 3.18
C THR A 74 -0.90 -3.36 4.47
N GLY A 75 -1.78 -2.38 4.53
CA GLY A 75 -2.01 -1.59 5.75
C GLY A 75 -2.43 -2.42 6.95
N LYS A 76 -3.15 -3.52 6.73
CA LYS A 76 -3.60 -4.44 7.81
C LYS A 76 -2.43 -5.06 8.57
N PHE A 77 -1.36 -5.43 7.86
CA PHE A 77 -0.14 -5.92 8.51
C PHE A 77 0.44 -4.88 9.47
N LEU A 78 0.55 -3.62 9.02
CA LEU A 78 1.07 -2.53 9.86
C LEU A 78 0.18 -2.27 11.08
N GLU A 79 -1.15 -2.31 10.93
CA GLU A 79 -2.08 -2.18 12.06
C GLU A 79 -1.88 -3.29 13.10
N ILE A 80 -1.75 -4.54 12.64
CA ILE A 80 -1.52 -5.68 13.55
C ILE A 80 -0.22 -5.47 14.33
N MET A 81 0.86 -5.09 13.65
CA MET A 81 2.17 -4.90 14.29
C MET A 81 2.19 -3.66 15.20
N ALA A 82 1.54 -2.56 14.82
CA ALA A 82 1.37 -1.39 15.68
C ALA A 82 0.64 -1.77 16.99
N ASN A 83 -0.44 -2.55 16.88
CA ASN A 83 -1.16 -3.06 18.05
C ASN A 83 -0.29 -3.95 18.95
N ARG A 84 0.58 -4.80 18.37
CA ARG A 84 1.53 -5.62 19.15
C ARG A 84 2.57 -4.77 19.88
N LEU A 85 2.97 -3.67 19.28
CA LEU A 85 3.86 -2.69 19.90
C LEU A 85 3.13 -1.72 20.84
N GLY A 86 1.78 -1.75 20.90
CA GLY A 86 0.97 -0.84 21.73
C GLY A 86 1.08 0.60 21.29
N VAL A 87 1.12 0.86 19.98
CA VAL A 87 1.25 2.19 19.36
C VAL A 87 0.21 2.37 18.26
N THR A 88 -0.05 3.62 17.90
CA THR A 88 -0.81 3.98 16.70
C THR A 88 0.02 3.75 15.44
N LEU A 89 -0.63 3.73 14.28
CA LEU A 89 0.07 3.60 13.01
C LEU A 89 1.02 4.80 12.75
N GLN A 90 0.63 6.01 13.15
CA GLN A 90 1.49 7.18 13.02
C GLN A 90 2.73 7.07 13.91
N GLU A 91 2.56 6.68 15.17
CA GLU A 91 3.68 6.44 16.08
C GLU A 91 4.61 5.34 15.56
N LEU A 92 4.07 4.30 14.90
CA LEU A 92 4.88 3.26 14.28
C LEU A 92 5.81 3.85 13.21
N PHE A 93 5.32 4.74 12.35
CA PHE A 93 6.14 5.40 11.34
C PHE A 93 7.17 6.35 11.97
N ASP A 94 6.77 7.12 12.99
CA ASP A 94 7.66 8.04 13.69
C ASP A 94 8.80 7.31 14.42
N MET A 95 8.53 6.12 14.94
CA MET A 95 9.53 5.24 15.52
C MET A 95 10.43 4.64 14.45
N ALA A 96 9.85 4.15 13.36
CA ALA A 96 10.59 3.54 12.27
C ALA A 96 11.61 4.49 11.63
N ASP A 97 11.27 5.78 11.50
CA ASP A 97 12.17 6.80 10.95
C ASP A 97 13.42 7.03 11.83
N LYS A 98 13.33 6.72 13.13
CA LYS A 98 14.42 6.86 14.11
C LYS A 98 15.19 5.57 14.34
N GLY A 99 14.68 4.43 13.87
CA GLY A 99 15.23 3.11 14.11
C GLY A 99 16.18 2.62 13.02
N THR A 100 16.90 1.55 13.38
CA THR A 100 17.69 0.76 12.44
C THR A 100 16.89 -0.50 12.11
N VAL A 101 16.80 -0.86 10.83
CA VAL A 101 15.99 -2.00 10.37
C VAL A 101 16.46 -3.30 11.01
N LEU A 102 15.59 -3.93 11.81
CA LEU A 102 15.73 -5.33 12.21
C LEU A 102 15.03 -6.19 11.16
N PRO A 103 15.75 -7.15 10.53
CA PRO A 103 15.17 -7.95 9.47
C PRO A 103 13.96 -8.76 9.96
N ILE A 104 12.84 -8.68 9.23
CA ILE A 104 11.71 -9.57 9.38
C ILE A 104 11.70 -10.48 8.15
N SER A 105 12.07 -11.74 8.36
CA SER A 105 12.31 -12.69 7.27
C SER A 105 11.04 -13.35 6.77
N SER A 106 9.99 -13.38 7.60
CA SER A 106 8.80 -14.14 7.32
C SER A 106 7.93 -13.50 6.25
N LEU A 107 7.53 -14.33 5.30
CA LEU A 107 6.61 -13.95 4.23
C LEU A 107 5.14 -13.93 4.69
N CYS A 108 4.84 -14.58 5.79
CA CYS A 108 3.51 -14.72 6.34
C CYS A 108 3.37 -13.86 7.60
N THR A 109 2.24 -13.15 7.71
CA THR A 109 1.92 -12.28 8.85
C THR A 109 2.05 -12.97 10.20
N VAL A 110 1.59 -14.24 10.31
CA VAL A 110 1.63 -15.00 11.56
C VAL A 110 3.07 -15.23 12.04
N PHE A 111 3.96 -15.59 11.12
CA PHE A 111 5.37 -15.81 11.47
C PHE A 111 6.11 -14.50 11.72
N ALA A 112 5.81 -13.45 10.94
CA ALA A 112 6.36 -12.12 11.17
C ALA A 112 5.94 -11.58 12.55
N GLU A 113 4.70 -11.83 12.98
CA GLU A 113 4.23 -11.49 14.32
C GLU A 113 5.05 -12.20 15.41
N SER A 114 5.34 -13.48 15.21
CA SER A 114 6.19 -14.25 16.13
C SER A 114 7.61 -13.70 16.19
N GLU A 115 8.22 -13.28 15.07
CA GLU A 115 9.52 -12.62 15.06
C GLU A 115 9.50 -11.30 15.85
N VAL A 116 8.47 -10.48 15.66
CA VAL A 116 8.29 -9.22 16.41
C VAL A 116 8.17 -9.49 17.91
N ILE A 117 7.39 -10.48 18.32
CA ILE A 117 7.25 -10.88 19.74
C ILE A 117 8.60 -11.34 20.30
N ASN A 118 9.38 -12.11 19.54
CA ASN A 118 10.71 -12.54 19.96
C ASN A 118 11.66 -11.34 20.16
N TYR A 119 11.69 -10.38 19.22
CA TYR A 119 12.49 -9.16 19.36
C TYR A 119 12.11 -8.35 20.60
N ILE A 120 10.82 -8.25 20.92
CA ILE A 120 10.36 -7.61 22.16
C ILE A 120 10.88 -8.37 23.38
N GLY A 121 10.78 -9.71 23.36
CA GLY A 121 11.29 -10.58 24.45
C GLY A 121 12.80 -10.50 24.65
N GLU A 122 13.56 -10.29 23.58
CA GLU A 122 15.01 -10.10 23.60
C GLU A 122 15.44 -8.70 24.04
N GLY A 123 14.48 -7.77 24.23
CA GLY A 123 14.76 -6.40 24.62
C GLY A 123 15.34 -5.53 23.51
N GLN A 124 15.07 -5.87 22.25
CA GLN A 124 15.44 -5.04 21.11
C GLN A 124 14.74 -3.67 21.20
N LYS A 125 15.35 -2.64 20.63
CA LYS A 125 14.77 -1.29 20.61
C LYS A 125 13.49 -1.28 19.81
N ARG A 126 12.45 -0.65 20.35
CA ARG A 126 11.13 -0.58 19.69
C ARG A 126 11.19 0.13 18.35
N GLU A 127 12.03 1.16 18.25
CA GLU A 127 12.30 1.91 17.03
C GLU A 127 12.86 0.99 15.92
N ASP A 128 13.80 0.11 16.30
CA ASP A 128 14.43 -0.82 15.36
C ASP A 128 13.45 -1.90 14.89
N ILE A 129 12.59 -2.39 15.80
CA ILE A 129 11.49 -3.31 15.45
C ILE A 129 10.51 -2.61 14.51
N ALA A 130 10.11 -1.37 14.81
CA ALA A 130 9.22 -0.58 13.96
C ALA A 130 9.80 -0.37 12.55
N ALA A 131 11.10 -0.04 12.47
CA ALA A 131 11.80 0.08 11.19
C ALA A 131 11.77 -1.23 10.40
N GLY A 132 11.97 -2.37 11.03
CA GLY A 132 11.89 -3.69 10.41
C GLY A 132 10.49 -4.01 9.89
N VAL A 133 9.47 -3.68 10.68
CA VAL A 133 8.05 -3.87 10.31
C VAL A 133 7.70 -3.07 9.05
N VAL A 134 8.01 -1.78 9.04
CA VAL A 134 7.71 -0.91 7.88
C VAL A 134 8.52 -1.32 6.66
N ASP A 135 9.80 -1.66 6.85
CA ASP A 135 10.69 -2.14 5.77
C ASP A 135 10.15 -3.41 5.12
N SER A 136 9.60 -4.35 5.90
CA SER A 136 9.04 -5.60 5.38
C SER A 136 7.84 -5.36 4.47
N VAL A 137 6.97 -4.40 4.80
CA VAL A 137 5.83 -4.01 3.95
C VAL A 137 6.33 -3.34 2.68
N ALA A 138 7.24 -2.38 2.79
CA ALA A 138 7.81 -1.69 1.64
C ALA A 138 8.52 -2.67 0.69
N ASN A 139 9.22 -3.69 1.21
CA ASN A 139 9.80 -4.77 0.42
C ASN A 139 8.74 -5.54 -0.37
N LYS A 140 7.62 -5.91 0.26
CA LYS A 140 6.53 -6.64 -0.40
C LYS A 140 5.89 -5.83 -1.51
N VAL A 141 5.61 -4.55 -1.23
CA VAL A 141 5.04 -3.63 -2.22
C VAL A 141 6.01 -3.45 -3.39
N ALA A 142 7.30 -3.22 -3.12
CA ALA A 142 8.32 -3.09 -4.15
C ALA A 142 8.45 -4.37 -5.00
N GLN A 143 8.48 -5.56 -4.38
CA GLN A 143 8.51 -6.83 -5.10
C GLN A 143 7.30 -7.04 -6.00
N LEU A 144 6.12 -6.59 -5.57
CA LEU A 144 4.92 -6.64 -6.39
C LEU A 144 5.02 -5.68 -7.58
N ALA A 145 5.47 -4.45 -7.35
CA ALA A 145 5.63 -3.42 -8.36
C ALA A 145 6.71 -3.79 -9.41
N MET A 146 7.84 -4.33 -8.97
CA MET A 146 8.95 -4.74 -9.86
C MET A 146 8.62 -5.93 -10.77
N LYS A 147 7.48 -6.60 -10.59
CA LYS A 147 6.99 -7.58 -11.59
C LYS A 147 6.50 -6.92 -12.87
N LYS A 148 6.38 -5.61 -12.88
CA LYS A 148 5.95 -4.79 -14.01
C LYS A 148 7.05 -3.83 -14.44
N ASN A 149 7.05 -3.47 -15.70
CA ASN A 149 7.90 -2.39 -16.19
C ASN A 149 7.25 -1.05 -15.81
N LEU A 150 7.70 -0.47 -14.71
CA LEU A 150 7.17 0.81 -14.24
C LEU A 150 7.59 1.95 -15.16
N PRO A 151 6.68 2.87 -15.53
CA PRO A 151 7.01 4.09 -16.23
C PRO A 151 7.77 5.05 -15.31
N GLU A 152 8.25 6.17 -15.87
CA GLU A 152 8.96 7.20 -15.10
C GLU A 152 8.09 7.80 -13.99
N THR A 153 6.81 8.00 -14.28
CA THR A 153 5.85 8.58 -13.31
C THR A 153 5.19 7.47 -12.50
N VAL A 154 5.48 7.46 -11.20
CA VAL A 154 4.87 6.53 -10.23
C VAL A 154 4.25 7.31 -9.10
N ILE A 155 2.97 7.07 -8.83
CA ILE A 155 2.25 7.67 -7.71
C ILE A 155 1.85 6.62 -6.68
N LEU A 156 1.81 7.04 -5.41
CA LEU A 156 1.35 6.25 -4.28
C LEU A 156 -0.01 6.73 -3.81
N THR A 157 -0.97 5.84 -3.73
CA THR A 157 -2.32 6.06 -3.22
C THR A 157 -2.63 5.16 -2.03
N GLY A 158 -3.80 5.32 -1.44
CA GLY A 158 -4.22 4.58 -0.26
C GLY A 158 -3.71 5.20 1.04
N GLY A 159 -4.07 4.61 2.17
CA GLY A 159 -3.78 5.18 3.49
C GLY A 159 -2.29 5.39 3.79
N LEU A 160 -1.41 4.63 3.15
CA LEU A 160 0.05 4.76 3.35
C LEU A 160 0.67 5.93 2.56
N SER A 161 -0.03 6.54 1.61
CA SER A 161 0.45 7.73 0.90
C SER A 161 0.67 8.93 1.84
N ASN A 162 -0.03 8.97 2.97
CA ASN A 162 0.12 10.01 3.99
C ASN A 162 1.44 9.92 4.77
N SER A 163 2.17 8.80 4.68
CA SER A 163 3.45 8.63 5.36
C SER A 163 4.62 9.01 4.45
N THR A 164 5.25 10.15 4.75
CA THR A 164 6.48 10.58 4.05
C THR A 164 7.62 9.59 4.21
N TYR A 165 7.72 8.96 5.39
CA TYR A 165 8.70 7.91 5.66
C TYR A 165 8.48 6.69 4.76
N PHE A 166 7.24 6.16 4.68
CA PHE A 166 6.93 5.01 3.83
C PHE A 166 7.20 5.31 2.35
N THR A 167 6.79 6.49 1.86
CA THR A 167 7.03 6.93 0.49
C THR A 167 8.53 6.99 0.16
N LYS A 168 9.34 7.51 1.10
CA LYS A 168 10.81 7.56 0.97
C LYS A 168 11.43 6.16 0.86
N ILE A 169 11.06 5.25 1.77
CA ILE A 169 11.57 3.87 1.78
C ILE A 169 11.15 3.13 0.51
N LEU A 170 9.90 3.28 0.08
CA LEU A 170 9.42 2.65 -1.15
C LEU A 170 10.18 3.15 -2.38
N SER A 171 10.41 4.48 -2.48
CA SER A 171 11.20 5.08 -3.55
C SER A 171 12.63 4.54 -3.59
N GLN A 172 13.27 4.39 -2.44
CA GLN A 172 14.61 3.79 -2.35
C GLN A 172 14.63 2.35 -2.84
N LYS A 173 13.63 1.55 -2.48
CA LYS A 173 13.55 0.13 -2.89
C LYS A 173 13.26 -0.03 -4.38
N LEU A 174 12.52 0.87 -4.96
CA LEU A 174 12.21 0.87 -6.40
C LEU A 174 13.32 1.50 -7.25
N GLY A 175 14.24 2.26 -6.63
CA GLY A 175 15.28 2.98 -7.35
C GLY A 175 14.77 4.16 -8.20
N GLN A 176 13.54 4.60 -7.93
CA GLN A 176 12.94 5.76 -8.61
C GLN A 176 11.96 6.49 -7.67
N THR A 177 11.70 7.76 -7.98
CA THR A 177 10.81 8.58 -7.15
C THR A 177 9.38 8.08 -7.24
N VAL A 178 8.76 7.91 -6.07
CA VAL A 178 7.33 7.67 -5.92
C VAL A 178 6.73 8.93 -5.32
N SER A 179 5.71 9.49 -5.96
CA SER A 179 5.04 10.70 -5.49
C SER A 179 3.77 10.33 -4.71
N PRO A 180 3.61 10.78 -3.46
CA PRO A 180 2.36 10.57 -2.74
C PRO A 180 1.25 11.41 -3.38
N THR A 181 0.02 10.94 -3.29
CA THR A 181 -1.17 11.70 -3.63
C THR A 181 -1.72 12.37 -2.37
N GLU A 182 -2.08 13.65 -2.48
CA GLU A 182 -2.78 14.37 -1.42
C GLU A 182 -4.25 13.96 -1.32
#